data_7f0dbc4f8c7a6e50e9d17ad9a5a258ba
#
_entry.id   7f0dbc4f8c7a6e50e9d17ad9a5a258ba
#
_cell.length_a   1.000
_cell.length_b   1.000
_cell.length_c   1.000
_cell.angle_alpha   90.00
_cell.angle_beta   90.00
_cell.angle_gamma   90.00
#
_symmetry.space_group_name_H-M   'P 1'
#
loop_
_entity.id
_entity.type
_entity.pdbx_description
1 polymer ?
#
loop_
_entity_poly.entity_id
_entity_poly.type
_entity_poly.pdbx_seq_one_letter_code
_entity_poly.pdbx_strand_id
1 'polypeptide(L)'
;MISTSLKFVGNTPVYQLDNTNIFVKLEKYNLGGSVKDRAVLGMLEEAMSQGAINKDTIIVEPTSGNTGIAVAILASVLGLKAVIIMPESMSIERRNIIKAYGAQLILTPKELGIKGSIEKAAEIREKYSNAISLSQFDNPANPAYHHKTTGREILEQVPNIDVFVAGVGTGGTFTGVARYLKEQKPEVVTVAVEPAESPAISEGRGGVHKIQGIGTGFIPENFRKEYTDEILTVTSEEAIEETKNFLRSTGIGIGISSGAAIVGAKKAAEKYPGKNIVTILPDGVDKYLSVLDFEDVTHVEV
;
A
#
# COMPACT_ATOMS: atom_id res chain seq x y z
N MET A 1 9.58 5.16 -26.30
CA MET A 1 8.62 6.17 -25.77
C MET A 1 8.03 5.59 -24.50
N ILE A 2 8.10 6.32 -23.39
CA ILE A 2 7.41 5.94 -22.14
C ILE A 2 5.90 6.03 -22.42
N SER A 3 5.14 4.99 -22.07
CA SER A 3 3.69 4.95 -22.31
C SER A 3 2.98 6.10 -21.61
N THR A 4 2.03 6.72 -22.31
CA THR A 4 1.23 7.81 -21.74
C THR A 4 0.32 7.36 -20.59
N SER A 5 0.06 6.05 -20.46
CA SER A 5 -0.73 5.49 -19.35
C SER A 5 -0.07 5.62 -17.98
N LEU A 6 1.27 5.78 -17.92
CA LEU A 6 1.97 6.04 -16.65
C LEU A 6 1.56 7.36 -15.99
N LYS A 7 0.93 8.29 -16.75
CA LYS A 7 0.36 9.53 -16.19
C LYS A 7 -0.77 9.30 -15.19
N PHE A 8 -1.36 8.09 -15.19
CA PHE A 8 -2.39 7.70 -14.23
C PHE A 8 -1.82 7.11 -12.93
N VAL A 9 -0.50 7.10 -12.76
CA VAL A 9 0.14 6.81 -11.47
C VAL A 9 0.41 8.14 -10.77
N GLY A 10 -0.23 8.36 -9.62
CA GLY A 10 -0.16 9.62 -8.91
C GLY A 10 -1.30 10.59 -9.25
N ASN A 11 -1.16 11.82 -8.76
CA ASN A 11 -2.17 12.88 -8.87
C ASN A 11 -3.57 12.42 -8.41
N THR A 12 -3.59 11.58 -7.39
CA THR A 12 -4.83 11.04 -6.84
C THR A 12 -5.62 12.12 -6.07
N PRO A 13 -6.96 12.05 -6.05
CA PRO A 13 -7.76 13.05 -5.37
C PRO A 13 -7.66 12.94 -3.84
N VAL A 14 -7.93 14.09 -3.19
CA VAL A 14 -8.19 14.18 -1.75
C VAL A 14 -9.69 14.44 -1.54
N TYR A 15 -10.27 13.76 -0.57
CA TYR A 15 -11.64 13.95 -0.12
C TYR A 15 -11.64 14.36 1.34
N GLN A 16 -12.39 15.40 1.71
CA GLN A 16 -12.58 15.80 3.11
C GLN A 16 -13.78 15.05 3.69
N LEU A 17 -13.62 14.41 4.83
CA LEU A 17 -14.74 13.76 5.52
C LEU A 17 -15.72 14.81 6.03
N ASP A 18 -17.02 14.59 5.74
CA ASP A 18 -18.07 15.53 6.04
C ASP A 18 -18.07 15.95 7.53
N ASN A 19 -18.18 17.27 7.76
CA ASN A 19 -18.18 17.88 9.09
C ASN A 19 -16.93 17.61 9.96
N THR A 20 -15.80 17.32 9.33
CA THR A 20 -14.53 17.10 10.01
C THR A 20 -13.38 17.88 9.37
N ASN A 21 -12.24 17.93 10.05
CA ASN A 21 -10.96 18.41 9.50
C ASN A 21 -10.05 17.22 9.07
N ILE A 22 -10.64 16.10 8.68
CA ILE A 22 -9.92 14.92 8.22
C ILE A 22 -10.01 14.85 6.69
N PHE A 23 -8.85 14.80 6.05
CA PHE A 23 -8.68 14.70 4.61
C PHE A 23 -8.10 13.34 4.27
N VAL A 24 -8.68 12.65 3.30
CA VAL A 24 -8.26 11.31 2.89
C VAL A 24 -7.78 11.32 1.44
N LYS A 25 -6.54 10.86 1.21
CA LYS A 25 -5.98 10.74 -0.13
C LYS A 25 -6.28 9.37 -0.72
N LEU A 26 -7.00 9.37 -1.84
CA LEU A 26 -7.63 8.18 -2.42
C LEU A 26 -6.70 7.47 -3.42
N GLU A 27 -5.78 6.66 -2.94
CA GLU A 27 -4.79 5.95 -3.77
C GLU A 27 -5.38 4.82 -4.64
N LYS A 28 -6.65 4.48 -4.44
CA LYS A 28 -7.39 3.59 -5.36
C LYS A 28 -7.50 4.13 -6.79
N TYR A 29 -7.31 5.42 -6.99
CA TYR A 29 -7.36 6.07 -8.31
C TYR A 29 -6.05 6.02 -9.10
N ASN A 30 -5.01 5.37 -8.57
CA ASN A 30 -3.85 5.00 -9.38
C ASN A 30 -4.23 3.99 -10.47
N LEU A 31 -3.39 3.85 -11.47
CA LEU A 31 -3.57 3.00 -12.67
C LEU A 31 -3.97 1.55 -12.31
N GLY A 32 -3.33 0.94 -11.33
CA GLY A 32 -3.60 -0.43 -10.84
C GLY A 32 -4.46 -0.45 -9.57
N GLY A 33 -5.02 0.69 -9.17
CA GLY A 33 -5.95 0.80 -8.08
C GLY A 33 -5.33 0.72 -6.68
N SER A 34 -4.05 1.10 -6.52
CA SER A 34 -3.43 1.15 -5.20
C SER A 34 -2.21 2.06 -5.11
N VAL A 35 -1.84 2.40 -3.87
CA VAL A 35 -0.60 3.12 -3.55
C VAL A 35 0.67 2.39 -4.02
N LYS A 36 0.60 1.08 -4.25
CA LYS A 36 1.74 0.28 -4.69
C LYS A 36 2.19 0.59 -6.11
N ASP A 37 1.32 1.16 -6.93
CA ASP A 37 1.68 1.60 -8.28
C ASP A 37 2.80 2.65 -8.23
N ARG A 38 2.77 3.55 -7.23
CA ARG A 38 3.82 4.53 -7.01
C ARG A 38 5.13 3.89 -6.58
N ALA A 39 5.07 3.02 -5.57
CA ALA A 39 6.26 2.34 -5.05
C ALA A 39 6.95 1.52 -6.15
N VAL A 40 6.18 0.74 -6.91
CA VAL A 40 6.71 -0.10 -8.00
C VAL A 40 7.25 0.77 -9.13
N LEU A 41 6.53 1.82 -9.54
CA LEU A 41 7.02 2.72 -10.59
C LEU A 41 8.34 3.37 -10.18
N GLY A 42 8.44 3.88 -8.95
CA GLY A 42 9.69 4.48 -8.45
C GLY A 42 10.86 3.52 -8.44
N MET A 43 10.65 2.28 -7.99
CA MET A 43 11.69 1.24 -8.00
C MET A 43 12.08 0.82 -9.42
N LEU A 44 11.14 0.75 -10.36
CA LEU A 44 11.43 0.46 -11.76
C LEU A 44 12.18 1.60 -12.44
N GLU A 45 11.75 2.86 -12.25
CA GLU A 45 12.44 4.04 -12.79
C GLU A 45 13.89 4.11 -12.32
N GLU A 46 14.14 3.88 -11.02
CA GLU A 46 15.50 3.89 -10.46
C GLU A 46 16.34 2.77 -11.05
N ALA A 47 15.84 1.53 -11.07
CA ALA A 47 16.55 0.39 -11.63
C ALA A 47 16.84 0.55 -13.14
N MET A 48 15.92 1.15 -13.89
CA MET A 48 16.12 1.49 -15.30
C MET A 48 17.19 2.59 -15.47
N SER A 49 17.18 3.62 -14.63
CA SER A 49 18.16 4.71 -14.67
C SER A 49 19.59 4.24 -14.38
N GLN A 50 19.72 3.23 -13.52
CA GLN A 50 20.97 2.58 -13.17
C GLN A 50 21.44 1.51 -14.19
N GLY A 51 20.62 1.24 -15.24
CA GLY A 51 20.89 0.19 -16.22
C GLY A 51 20.73 -1.24 -15.69
N ALA A 52 20.14 -1.42 -14.50
CA ALA A 52 19.87 -2.74 -13.92
C ALA A 52 18.69 -3.45 -14.61
N ILE A 53 17.83 -2.71 -15.30
CA ILE A 53 16.70 -3.24 -16.07
C ILE A 53 16.89 -2.94 -17.57
N ASN A 54 16.75 -3.99 -18.38
CA ASN A 54 16.66 -3.92 -19.83
C ASN A 54 15.50 -4.80 -20.33
N LYS A 55 15.27 -4.85 -21.65
CA LYS A 55 14.18 -5.61 -22.29
C LYS A 55 14.19 -7.12 -22.02
N ASP A 56 15.33 -7.69 -21.64
CA ASP A 56 15.48 -9.13 -21.37
C ASP A 56 15.32 -9.43 -19.86
N THR A 57 15.26 -8.40 -19.03
CA THR A 57 15.12 -8.53 -17.57
C THR A 57 13.76 -9.14 -17.19
N ILE A 58 13.79 -10.03 -16.22
CA ILE A 58 12.60 -10.65 -15.62
C ILE A 58 12.42 -10.09 -14.21
N ILE A 59 11.31 -9.42 -13.97
CA ILE A 59 10.96 -8.96 -12.62
C ILE A 59 10.33 -10.13 -11.87
N VAL A 60 10.97 -10.60 -10.81
CA VAL A 60 10.49 -11.71 -9.98
C VAL A 60 10.11 -11.16 -8.61
N GLU A 61 8.82 -11.12 -8.30
CA GLU A 61 8.36 -10.49 -7.07
C GLU A 61 7.50 -11.44 -6.23
N PRO A 62 7.99 -11.80 -5.02
CA PRO A 62 7.19 -12.54 -4.05
C PRO A 62 6.29 -11.55 -3.31
N THR A 63 4.97 -11.73 -3.43
CA THR A 63 4.02 -10.80 -2.81
C THR A 63 2.64 -11.44 -2.62
N SER A 64 1.96 -11.04 -1.56
CA SER A 64 0.58 -11.47 -1.28
C SER A 64 -0.48 -10.46 -1.71
N GLY A 65 -0.10 -9.30 -2.29
CA GLY A 65 -1.06 -8.21 -2.44
C GLY A 65 -0.88 -7.31 -3.66
N ASN A 66 -1.17 -6.03 -3.43
CA ASN A 66 -1.21 -4.98 -4.44
C ASN A 66 0.10 -4.77 -5.20
N THR A 67 1.25 -5.11 -4.59
CA THR A 67 2.56 -5.03 -5.27
C THR A 67 2.61 -5.93 -6.49
N GLY A 68 2.08 -7.15 -6.41
CA GLY A 68 2.05 -8.07 -7.55
C GLY A 68 1.18 -7.54 -8.69
N ILE A 69 0.06 -6.91 -8.37
CA ILE A 69 -0.80 -6.24 -9.35
C ILE A 69 -0.06 -5.08 -10.01
N ALA A 70 0.57 -4.22 -9.21
CA ALA A 70 1.33 -3.08 -9.71
C ALA A 70 2.50 -3.51 -10.61
N VAL A 71 3.25 -4.55 -10.21
CA VAL A 71 4.33 -5.12 -11.03
C VAL A 71 3.78 -5.67 -12.35
N ALA A 72 2.69 -6.42 -12.33
CA ALA A 72 2.09 -6.98 -13.54
C ALA A 72 1.67 -5.88 -14.53
N ILE A 73 0.99 -4.84 -14.04
CA ILE A 73 0.54 -3.72 -14.87
C ILE A 73 1.72 -2.93 -15.43
N LEU A 74 2.64 -2.51 -14.58
CA LEU A 74 3.75 -1.65 -14.99
C LEU A 74 4.75 -2.39 -15.87
N ALA A 75 5.00 -3.68 -15.60
CA ALA A 75 5.80 -4.51 -16.49
C ALA A 75 5.16 -4.63 -17.88
N SER A 76 3.84 -4.87 -17.94
CA SER A 76 3.10 -4.90 -19.21
C SER A 76 3.22 -3.59 -19.99
N VAL A 77 3.03 -2.44 -19.30
CA VAL A 77 3.14 -1.09 -19.90
C VAL A 77 4.55 -0.78 -20.41
N LEU A 78 5.57 -1.25 -19.70
CA LEU A 78 7.00 -1.02 -20.01
C LEU A 78 7.59 -2.09 -20.96
N GLY A 79 6.82 -3.12 -21.33
CA GLY A 79 7.29 -4.21 -22.17
C GLY A 79 8.30 -5.14 -21.48
N LEU A 80 8.23 -5.23 -20.14
CA LEU A 80 9.07 -6.09 -19.31
C LEU A 80 8.39 -7.43 -19.01
N LYS A 81 9.17 -8.44 -18.71
CA LYS A 81 8.66 -9.74 -18.25
C LYS A 81 8.47 -9.70 -16.72
N ALA A 82 7.37 -10.22 -16.22
CA ALA A 82 7.09 -10.32 -14.80
C ALA A 82 6.67 -11.74 -14.38
N VAL A 83 7.21 -12.20 -13.27
CA VAL A 83 6.85 -13.44 -12.58
C VAL A 83 6.44 -13.07 -11.17
N ILE A 84 5.17 -13.25 -10.86
CA ILE A 84 4.61 -12.98 -9.53
C ILE A 84 4.46 -14.31 -8.80
N ILE A 85 4.92 -14.35 -7.56
CA ILE A 85 4.88 -15.56 -6.73
C ILE A 85 4.06 -15.23 -5.48
N MET A 86 3.03 -16.02 -5.21
CA MET A 86 2.17 -15.80 -4.05
C MET A 86 1.63 -17.13 -3.49
N PRO A 87 1.26 -17.14 -2.20
CA PRO A 87 0.56 -18.28 -1.61
C PRO A 87 -0.77 -18.54 -2.31
N GLU A 88 -1.15 -19.80 -2.45
CA GLU A 88 -2.45 -20.19 -3.02
C GLU A 88 -3.66 -19.77 -2.17
N SER A 89 -3.45 -19.29 -0.95
CA SER A 89 -4.49 -18.71 -0.09
C SER A 89 -4.92 -17.30 -0.50
N MET A 90 -4.20 -16.65 -1.44
CA MET A 90 -4.56 -15.32 -1.91
C MET A 90 -5.82 -15.34 -2.78
N SER A 91 -6.57 -14.23 -2.74
CA SER A 91 -7.88 -14.12 -3.40
C SER A 91 -7.80 -14.37 -4.90
N ILE A 92 -8.88 -14.95 -5.44
CA ILE A 92 -8.99 -15.27 -6.86
C ILE A 92 -8.99 -14.01 -7.73
N GLU A 93 -9.54 -12.90 -7.22
CA GLU A 93 -9.57 -11.60 -7.89
C GLU A 93 -8.15 -11.14 -8.22
N ARG A 94 -7.24 -11.16 -7.22
CA ARG A 94 -5.82 -10.78 -7.42
C ARG A 94 -5.13 -11.65 -8.46
N ARG A 95 -5.35 -12.98 -8.40
CA ARG A 95 -4.76 -13.92 -9.37
C ARG A 95 -5.23 -13.63 -10.79
N ASN A 96 -6.51 -13.33 -10.96
CA ASN A 96 -7.10 -13.04 -12.26
C ASN A 96 -6.59 -11.72 -12.82
N ILE A 97 -6.47 -10.68 -12.00
CA ILE A 97 -5.91 -9.38 -12.41
C ILE A 97 -4.46 -9.56 -12.90
N ILE A 98 -3.60 -10.22 -12.11
CA ILE A 98 -2.19 -10.45 -12.47
C ILE A 98 -2.07 -11.17 -13.81
N LYS A 99 -2.85 -12.24 -14.01
CA LYS A 99 -2.86 -12.99 -15.28
C LYS A 99 -3.38 -12.16 -16.46
N ALA A 100 -4.40 -11.34 -16.23
CA ALA A 100 -4.98 -10.50 -17.29
C ALA A 100 -3.97 -9.48 -17.85
N TYR A 101 -3.02 -9.03 -17.05
CA TYR A 101 -1.91 -8.16 -17.50
C TYR A 101 -0.71 -8.93 -18.08
N GLY A 102 -0.82 -10.23 -18.25
CA GLY A 102 0.20 -11.06 -18.93
C GLY A 102 1.40 -11.46 -18.07
N ALA A 103 1.39 -11.18 -16.78
CA ALA A 103 2.43 -11.67 -15.89
C ALA A 103 2.28 -13.16 -15.61
N GLN A 104 3.40 -13.87 -15.54
CA GLN A 104 3.41 -15.26 -15.10
C GLN A 104 3.10 -15.33 -13.60
N LEU A 105 2.17 -16.17 -13.20
CA LEU A 105 1.79 -16.39 -11.82
C LEU A 105 2.23 -17.77 -11.35
N ILE A 106 3.00 -17.82 -10.27
CA ILE A 106 3.40 -19.05 -9.57
C ILE A 106 2.73 -19.06 -8.19
N LEU A 107 2.00 -20.14 -7.89
CA LEU A 107 1.38 -20.34 -6.58
C LEU A 107 2.26 -21.26 -5.75
N THR A 108 2.44 -20.89 -4.47
CA THR A 108 3.13 -21.72 -3.47
C THR A 108 2.12 -22.28 -2.46
N PRO A 109 2.41 -23.42 -1.81
CA PRO A 109 1.53 -24.01 -0.81
C PRO A 109 1.15 -23.00 0.29
N LYS A 110 -0.14 -22.95 0.65
CA LYS A 110 -0.66 -22.00 1.64
C LYS A 110 -0.02 -22.13 3.02
N GLU A 111 0.40 -23.36 3.37
CA GLU A 111 1.04 -23.69 4.65
C GLU A 111 2.38 -22.98 4.83
N LEU A 112 3.09 -22.69 3.73
CA LEU A 112 4.36 -21.96 3.73
C LEU A 112 4.18 -20.45 3.80
N GLY A 113 2.97 -19.94 3.61
CA GLY A 113 2.68 -18.51 3.59
C GLY A 113 3.58 -17.74 2.63
N ILE A 114 3.84 -16.46 2.95
CA ILE A 114 4.71 -15.60 2.13
C ILE A 114 6.18 -16.09 2.12
N LYS A 115 6.61 -16.79 3.15
CA LYS A 115 7.97 -17.33 3.23
C LYS A 115 8.26 -18.29 2.06
N GLY A 116 7.33 -19.21 1.76
CA GLY A 116 7.47 -20.10 0.61
C GLY A 116 7.56 -19.36 -0.73
N SER A 117 6.86 -18.23 -0.86
CA SER A 117 6.96 -17.38 -2.07
C SER A 117 8.32 -16.69 -2.17
N ILE A 118 8.89 -16.23 -1.05
CA ILE A 118 10.23 -15.62 -0.99
C ILE A 118 11.31 -16.65 -1.37
N GLU A 119 11.24 -17.85 -0.80
CA GLU A 119 12.18 -18.95 -1.12
C GLU A 119 12.11 -19.30 -2.62
N LYS A 120 10.90 -19.40 -3.17
CA LYS A 120 10.70 -19.68 -4.60
C LYS A 120 11.22 -18.57 -5.51
N ALA A 121 11.09 -17.32 -5.09
CA ALA A 121 11.67 -16.18 -5.82
C ALA A 121 13.19 -16.22 -5.81
N ALA A 122 13.80 -16.61 -4.70
CA ALA A 122 15.25 -16.78 -4.60
C ALA A 122 15.77 -17.87 -5.55
N GLU A 123 15.12 -19.05 -5.57
CA GLU A 123 15.46 -20.14 -6.50
C GLU A 123 15.44 -19.67 -7.98
N ILE A 124 14.43 -18.89 -8.37
CA ILE A 124 14.30 -18.38 -9.74
C ILE A 124 15.44 -17.40 -10.05
N ARG A 125 15.77 -16.49 -9.11
CA ARG A 125 16.88 -15.54 -9.31
C ARG A 125 18.25 -16.21 -9.38
N GLU A 126 18.47 -17.28 -8.64
CA GLU A 126 19.70 -18.08 -8.76
C GLU A 126 19.81 -18.78 -10.12
N LYS A 127 18.67 -19.23 -10.65
CA LYS A 127 18.63 -19.95 -11.93
C LYS A 127 18.77 -19.04 -13.15
N TYR A 128 18.29 -17.80 -13.08
CA TYR A 128 18.24 -16.85 -14.19
C TYR A 128 18.98 -15.57 -13.83
N SER A 129 20.15 -15.36 -14.42
CA SER A 129 21.02 -14.20 -14.13
C SER A 129 20.41 -12.84 -14.51
N ASN A 130 19.36 -12.83 -15.36
CA ASN A 130 18.61 -11.65 -15.74
C ASN A 130 17.31 -11.46 -14.91
N ALA A 131 17.11 -12.24 -13.84
CA ALA A 131 16.00 -12.12 -12.94
C ALA A 131 16.35 -11.22 -11.75
N ILE A 132 15.53 -10.20 -11.49
CA ILE A 132 15.69 -9.28 -10.37
C ILE A 132 14.42 -9.21 -9.52
N SER A 133 14.55 -8.85 -8.24
CA SER A 133 13.44 -8.46 -7.36
C SER A 133 13.54 -6.97 -7.05
N LEU A 134 12.39 -6.33 -6.87
CA LEU A 134 12.34 -4.90 -6.52
C LEU A 134 12.60 -4.65 -5.03
N SER A 135 12.46 -5.69 -4.18
CA SER A 135 12.79 -5.61 -2.75
C SER A 135 12.07 -4.47 -2.02
N GLN A 136 10.73 -4.44 -2.09
CA GLN A 136 9.91 -3.33 -1.64
C GLN A 136 10.11 -2.91 -0.17
N PHE A 137 10.66 -3.77 0.70
CA PHE A 137 10.82 -3.50 2.13
C PHE A 137 12.11 -2.78 2.49
N ASP A 138 13.13 -2.87 1.62
CA ASP A 138 14.48 -2.36 1.83
C ASP A 138 14.98 -1.46 0.68
N ASN A 139 14.29 -1.43 -0.46
CA ASN A 139 14.66 -0.60 -1.59
C ASN A 139 14.37 0.90 -1.32
N PRO A 140 15.39 1.77 -1.24
CA PRO A 140 15.23 3.18 -0.92
C PRO A 140 14.48 3.99 -2.00
N ALA A 141 14.37 3.48 -3.23
CA ALA A 141 13.58 4.11 -4.27
C ALA A 141 12.07 4.16 -3.94
N ASN A 142 11.59 3.22 -3.10
CA ASN A 142 10.21 3.21 -2.62
C ASN A 142 9.89 4.50 -1.81
N PRO A 143 10.51 4.79 -0.65
CA PRO A 143 10.23 6.03 0.07
C PRO A 143 10.66 7.28 -0.73
N ALA A 144 11.71 7.22 -1.54
CA ALA A 144 12.12 8.34 -2.37
C ALA A 144 11.04 8.76 -3.38
N TYR A 145 10.33 7.81 -3.98
CA TYR A 145 9.23 8.12 -4.91
C TYR A 145 8.04 8.76 -4.19
N HIS A 146 7.69 8.30 -3.00
CA HIS A 146 6.64 8.90 -2.18
C HIS A 146 7.02 10.31 -1.69
N HIS A 147 8.29 10.57 -1.38
CA HIS A 147 8.81 11.89 -1.07
C HIS A 147 8.63 12.84 -2.27
N LYS A 148 9.07 12.41 -3.45
CA LYS A 148 9.03 13.19 -4.70
C LYS A 148 7.59 13.46 -5.19
N THR A 149 6.63 12.58 -4.92
CA THR A 149 5.28 12.63 -5.49
C THR A 149 4.19 12.77 -4.43
N THR A 150 3.92 11.75 -3.64
CA THR A 150 2.79 11.67 -2.70
C THR A 150 2.85 12.78 -1.64
N GLY A 151 4.03 13.01 -1.06
CA GLY A 151 4.22 14.07 -0.05
C GLY A 151 3.97 15.45 -0.64
N ARG A 152 4.50 15.70 -1.83
CA ARG A 152 4.29 16.96 -2.57
C ARG A 152 2.80 17.17 -2.89
N GLU A 153 2.14 16.16 -3.46
CA GLU A 153 0.71 16.23 -3.78
C GLU A 153 -0.15 16.53 -2.54
N ILE A 154 0.15 15.89 -1.40
CA ILE A 154 -0.57 16.14 -0.14
C ILE A 154 -0.41 17.61 0.29
N LEU A 155 0.79 18.15 0.27
CA LEU A 155 1.03 19.53 0.67
C LEU A 155 0.38 20.53 -0.30
N GLU A 156 0.37 20.24 -1.60
CA GLU A 156 -0.30 21.08 -2.61
C GLU A 156 -1.84 21.04 -2.45
N GLN A 157 -2.41 19.87 -2.11
CA GLN A 157 -3.87 19.68 -1.96
C GLN A 157 -4.39 20.12 -0.60
N VAL A 158 -3.58 20.04 0.46
CA VAL A 158 -3.93 20.45 1.83
C VAL A 158 -2.77 21.30 2.41
N PRO A 159 -2.60 22.57 1.97
CA PRO A 159 -1.45 23.39 2.37
C PRO A 159 -1.36 23.68 3.87
N ASN A 160 -2.47 23.62 4.55
CA ASN A 160 -2.60 23.87 6.01
C ASN A 160 -2.65 22.58 6.83
N ILE A 161 -2.05 21.49 6.32
CA ILE A 161 -1.91 20.24 7.06
C ILE A 161 -1.16 20.46 8.39
N ASP A 162 -1.69 19.92 9.47
CA ASP A 162 -1.09 19.90 10.81
C ASP A 162 -0.62 18.52 11.24
N VAL A 163 -1.36 17.46 10.84
CA VAL A 163 -1.09 16.08 11.24
C VAL A 163 -1.17 15.16 10.02
N PHE A 164 -0.15 14.34 9.84
CA PHE A 164 -0.13 13.28 8.83
C PHE A 164 -0.25 11.92 9.50
N VAL A 165 -1.19 11.10 9.06
CA VAL A 165 -1.45 9.76 9.60
C VAL A 165 -1.35 8.73 8.47
N ALA A 166 -0.60 7.64 8.65
CA ALA A 166 -0.62 6.57 7.66
C ALA A 166 -0.28 5.20 8.24
N GLY A 167 -0.91 4.16 7.71
CA GLY A 167 -0.59 2.77 8.00
C GLY A 167 0.79 2.37 7.47
N VAL A 168 1.52 1.58 8.26
CA VAL A 168 2.86 1.11 7.92
C VAL A 168 2.83 -0.33 7.45
N GLY A 169 3.08 -0.53 6.15
CA GLY A 169 3.35 -1.84 5.53
C GLY A 169 4.83 -1.96 5.22
N THR A 170 5.27 -1.58 4.03
CA THR A 170 6.70 -1.56 3.64
C THR A 170 7.48 -0.39 4.25
N GLY A 171 6.82 0.56 4.88
CA GLY A 171 7.43 1.79 5.41
C GLY A 171 7.58 2.90 4.37
N GLY A 172 7.58 2.58 3.07
CA GLY A 172 7.90 3.53 2.01
C GLY A 172 6.96 4.74 1.94
N THR A 173 5.64 4.50 1.98
CA THR A 173 4.64 5.58 1.90
C THR A 173 4.75 6.51 3.11
N PHE A 174 4.72 5.94 4.32
CA PHE A 174 4.82 6.73 5.55
C PHE A 174 6.11 7.54 5.58
N THR A 175 7.25 6.88 5.43
CA THR A 175 8.57 7.54 5.50
C THR A 175 8.76 8.60 4.42
N GLY A 176 8.40 8.31 3.18
CA GLY A 176 8.58 9.26 2.09
C GLY A 176 7.74 10.53 2.27
N VAL A 177 6.47 10.37 2.65
CA VAL A 177 5.57 11.50 2.90
C VAL A 177 5.97 12.26 4.16
N ALA A 178 6.20 11.56 5.28
CA ALA A 178 6.60 12.19 6.54
C ALA A 178 7.89 13.00 6.40
N ARG A 179 8.90 12.44 5.73
CA ARG A 179 10.15 13.14 5.42
C ARG A 179 9.88 14.42 4.62
N TYR A 180 9.12 14.35 3.52
CA TYR A 180 8.82 15.54 2.71
C TYR A 180 8.10 16.62 3.52
N LEU A 181 7.07 16.22 4.30
CA LEU A 181 6.32 17.16 5.13
C LEU A 181 7.20 17.80 6.19
N LYS A 182 8.04 17.04 6.89
CA LYS A 182 8.98 17.58 7.89
C LYS A 182 10.02 18.53 7.29
N GLU A 183 10.47 18.29 6.04
CA GLU A 183 11.38 19.18 5.32
C GLU A 183 10.69 20.51 4.93
N GLN A 184 9.41 20.51 4.61
CA GLN A 184 8.66 21.70 4.18
C GLN A 184 7.96 22.42 5.34
N LYS A 185 7.47 21.67 6.32
CA LYS A 185 6.72 22.14 7.50
C LYS A 185 7.15 21.33 8.72
N PRO A 186 8.25 21.71 9.40
CA PRO A 186 8.80 20.95 10.54
C PRO A 186 7.84 20.71 11.69
N GLU A 187 6.82 21.55 11.83
CA GLU A 187 5.78 21.48 12.86
C GLU A 187 4.70 20.40 12.60
N VAL A 188 4.62 19.83 11.39
CA VAL A 188 3.64 18.78 11.10
C VAL A 188 3.91 17.56 11.96
N VAL A 189 2.90 17.12 12.69
CA VAL A 189 2.96 15.89 13.49
C VAL A 189 2.77 14.68 12.57
N THR A 190 3.60 13.67 12.70
CA THR A 190 3.55 12.45 11.90
C THR A 190 3.23 11.24 12.75
N VAL A 191 2.17 10.52 12.38
CA VAL A 191 1.58 9.44 13.16
C VAL A 191 1.56 8.16 12.34
N ALA A 192 2.32 7.17 12.75
CA ALA A 192 2.31 5.83 12.15
C ALA A 192 1.16 5.00 12.73
N VAL A 193 0.52 4.20 11.88
CA VAL A 193 -0.54 3.26 12.30
C VAL A 193 -0.09 1.83 12.04
N GLU A 194 -0.23 0.98 13.06
CA GLU A 194 0.03 -0.46 12.98
C GLU A 194 -1.14 -1.27 13.59
N PRO A 195 -1.29 -2.56 13.25
CA PRO A 195 -2.32 -3.40 13.87
C PRO A 195 -2.05 -3.65 15.36
N ALA A 196 -3.08 -3.52 16.19
CA ALA A 196 -2.96 -3.79 17.64
C ALA A 196 -2.56 -5.25 17.93
N GLU A 197 -2.91 -6.17 17.05
CA GLU A 197 -2.55 -7.58 17.15
C GLU A 197 -1.09 -7.86 16.74
N SER A 198 -0.46 -6.91 16.00
CA SER A 198 0.92 -7.05 15.48
C SER A 198 1.69 -5.74 15.62
N PRO A 199 1.92 -5.24 16.86
CA PRO A 199 2.57 -3.97 17.13
C PRO A 199 4.10 -4.09 17.04
N ALA A 200 4.58 -4.37 15.83
CA ALA A 200 6.01 -4.62 15.59
C ALA A 200 6.87 -3.37 15.76
N ILE A 201 6.31 -2.18 15.46
CA ILE A 201 7.04 -0.91 15.53
C ILE A 201 7.10 -0.39 16.97
N SER A 202 5.97 -0.42 17.70
CA SER A 202 5.88 0.10 19.06
C SER A 202 6.38 -0.89 20.13
N GLU A 203 6.10 -2.20 19.96
CA GLU A 203 6.37 -3.22 20.96
C GLU A 203 7.39 -4.29 20.53
N GLY A 204 7.87 -4.29 19.26
CA GLY A 204 8.77 -5.31 18.75
C GLY A 204 8.13 -6.70 18.59
N ARG A 205 6.80 -6.78 18.56
CA ARG A 205 6.03 -8.02 18.56
C ARG A 205 5.19 -8.16 17.28
N GLY A 206 5.43 -9.21 16.53
CA GLY A 206 4.55 -9.63 15.43
C GLY A 206 3.36 -10.45 15.92
N GLY A 207 2.28 -10.48 15.14
CA GLY A 207 1.08 -11.26 15.43
C GLY A 207 0.19 -11.44 14.20
N VAL A 208 -0.84 -12.28 14.34
CA VAL A 208 -1.83 -12.52 13.28
C VAL A 208 -2.93 -11.47 13.36
N HIS A 209 -3.21 -10.81 12.26
CA HIS A 209 -4.25 -9.79 12.12
C HIS A 209 -4.93 -9.88 10.74
N LYS A 210 -6.05 -9.16 10.57
CA LYS A 210 -6.85 -9.16 9.34
C LYS A 210 -6.67 -7.91 8.47
N ILE A 211 -5.83 -6.95 8.88
CA ILE A 211 -5.60 -5.70 8.15
C ILE A 211 -4.57 -5.92 7.05
N GLN A 212 -5.00 -6.41 5.88
CA GLN A 212 -4.09 -6.68 4.77
C GLN A 212 -3.43 -5.39 4.27
N GLY A 213 -2.11 -5.44 4.01
CA GLY A 213 -1.34 -4.35 3.44
C GLY A 213 -0.49 -3.55 4.43
N ILE A 214 -0.72 -3.69 5.73
CA ILE A 214 0.12 -3.13 6.81
C ILE A 214 0.46 -4.22 7.84
N GLY A 215 1.32 -3.91 8.82
CA GLY A 215 1.61 -4.82 9.92
C GLY A 215 2.36 -6.08 9.52
N THR A 216 3.56 -5.95 8.98
CA THR A 216 4.38 -7.05 8.43
C THR A 216 4.90 -8.03 9.47
N GLY A 217 4.73 -7.71 10.77
CA GLY A 217 5.27 -8.50 11.89
C GLY A 217 6.75 -8.24 12.18
N PHE A 218 7.38 -7.36 11.43
CA PHE A 218 8.75 -6.85 11.63
C PHE A 218 8.83 -5.38 11.21
N ILE A 219 9.91 -4.69 11.62
CA ILE A 219 10.16 -3.30 11.20
C ILE A 219 10.89 -3.33 9.87
N PRO A 220 10.28 -2.84 8.77
CA PRO A 220 10.94 -2.80 7.46
C PRO A 220 12.05 -1.75 7.42
N GLU A 221 13.11 -1.98 6.63
CA GLU A 221 14.24 -1.05 6.53
C GLU A 221 13.85 0.32 5.96
N ASN A 222 12.82 0.38 5.14
CA ASN A 222 12.28 1.63 4.62
C ASN A 222 11.50 2.46 5.66
N PHE A 223 11.16 1.90 6.83
CA PHE A 223 10.56 2.67 7.91
C PHE A 223 11.64 3.43 8.68
N ARG A 224 11.48 4.75 8.80
CA ARG A 224 12.42 5.64 9.48
C ARG A 224 11.77 6.25 10.72
N LYS A 225 12.26 5.82 11.88
CA LYS A 225 11.75 6.28 13.18
C LYS A 225 11.99 7.79 13.41
N GLU A 226 13.03 8.35 12.83
CA GLU A 226 13.37 9.78 12.93
C GLU A 226 12.32 10.70 12.32
N TYR A 227 11.44 10.19 11.45
CA TYR A 227 10.31 10.93 10.89
C TYR A 227 8.96 10.55 11.54
N THR A 228 8.97 9.90 12.72
CA THR A 228 7.77 9.40 13.40
C THR A 228 7.65 10.05 14.76
N ASP A 229 6.64 10.91 14.95
CA ASP A 229 6.38 11.52 16.26
C ASP A 229 5.57 10.59 17.15
N GLU A 230 4.63 9.82 16.56
CA GLU A 230 3.73 8.94 17.30
C GLU A 230 3.43 7.65 16.54
N ILE A 231 3.04 6.63 17.31
CA ILE A 231 2.55 5.35 16.79
C ILE A 231 1.19 5.09 17.45
N LEU A 232 0.19 4.80 16.63
CA LEU A 232 -1.14 4.39 17.07
C LEU A 232 -1.43 2.96 16.62
N THR A 233 -2.11 2.23 17.47
CA THR A 233 -2.59 0.89 17.12
C THR A 233 -4.08 0.92 16.80
N VAL A 234 -4.47 0.05 15.84
CA VAL A 234 -5.85 -0.16 15.41
C VAL A 234 -6.11 -1.65 15.33
N THR A 235 -7.22 -2.11 15.88
CA THR A 235 -7.59 -3.53 15.84
C THR A 235 -8.14 -3.90 14.44
N SER A 236 -8.08 -5.18 14.11
CA SER A 236 -8.68 -5.70 12.88
C SER A 236 -10.18 -5.44 12.82
N GLU A 237 -10.87 -5.50 13.97
CA GLU A 237 -12.31 -5.26 14.07
C GLU A 237 -12.64 -3.79 13.78
N GLU A 238 -11.97 -2.83 14.44
CA GLU A 238 -12.13 -1.40 14.16
C GLU A 238 -11.93 -1.08 12.66
N ALA A 239 -10.87 -1.65 12.06
CA ALA A 239 -10.55 -1.41 10.66
C ALA A 239 -11.61 -1.94 9.70
N ILE A 240 -12.13 -3.15 9.93
CA ILE A 240 -13.17 -3.78 9.10
C ILE A 240 -14.49 -3.02 9.23
N GLU A 241 -14.89 -2.67 10.45
CA GLU A 241 -16.11 -1.91 10.70
C GLU A 241 -16.06 -0.54 10.02
N GLU A 242 -14.96 0.20 10.19
CA GLU A 242 -14.79 1.50 9.54
C GLU A 242 -14.79 1.40 8.02
N THR A 243 -14.22 0.33 7.44
CA THR A 243 -14.27 0.08 6.01
C THR A 243 -15.72 -0.04 5.50
N LYS A 244 -16.55 -0.81 6.21
CA LYS A 244 -17.97 -0.97 5.89
C LYS A 244 -18.77 0.32 6.06
N ASN A 245 -18.52 1.03 7.16
CA ASN A 245 -19.18 2.29 7.48
C ASN A 245 -18.86 3.37 6.45
N PHE A 246 -17.58 3.51 6.08
CA PHE A 246 -17.14 4.47 5.07
C PHE A 246 -17.76 4.19 3.69
N LEU A 247 -17.77 2.91 3.27
CA LEU A 247 -18.42 2.50 2.02
C LEU A 247 -19.90 2.90 2.00
N ARG A 248 -20.63 2.61 3.10
CA ARG A 248 -22.09 2.88 3.19
C ARG A 248 -22.41 4.37 3.27
N SER A 249 -21.59 5.16 3.95
CA SER A 249 -21.84 6.59 4.16
C SER A 249 -21.42 7.47 2.98
N THR A 250 -20.36 7.09 2.25
CA THR A 250 -19.79 7.93 1.19
C THR A 250 -19.97 7.37 -0.22
N GLY A 251 -20.30 6.09 -0.37
CA GLY A 251 -20.29 5.39 -1.66
C GLY A 251 -18.88 5.11 -2.20
N ILE A 252 -17.81 5.48 -1.47
CA ILE A 252 -16.43 5.27 -1.89
C ILE A 252 -15.93 3.94 -1.31
N GLY A 253 -15.77 2.93 -2.17
CA GLY A 253 -15.24 1.63 -1.76
C GLY A 253 -13.75 1.68 -1.45
N ILE A 254 -13.36 1.31 -0.24
CA ILE A 254 -11.97 1.30 0.27
C ILE A 254 -11.58 -0.06 0.81
N GLY A 255 -10.28 -0.36 0.88
CA GLY A 255 -9.76 -1.58 1.48
C GLY A 255 -9.64 -1.51 3.01
N ILE A 256 -9.33 -2.65 3.66
CA ILE A 256 -9.30 -2.78 5.13
C ILE A 256 -8.21 -1.90 5.76
N SER A 257 -7.04 -1.78 5.14
CA SER A 257 -5.98 -0.88 5.62
C SER A 257 -6.36 0.60 5.50
N SER A 258 -7.28 0.94 4.59
CA SER A 258 -7.85 2.28 4.51
C SER A 258 -8.79 2.56 5.70
N GLY A 259 -9.59 1.57 6.11
CA GLY A 259 -10.38 1.66 7.34
C GLY A 259 -9.50 1.87 8.57
N ALA A 260 -8.40 1.12 8.69
CA ALA A 260 -7.42 1.34 9.76
C ALA A 260 -6.83 2.76 9.74
N ALA A 261 -6.52 3.30 8.55
CA ALA A 261 -6.00 4.65 8.41
C ALA A 261 -7.01 5.72 8.85
N ILE A 262 -8.31 5.54 8.54
CA ILE A 262 -9.39 6.43 8.99
C ILE A 262 -9.55 6.35 10.51
N VAL A 263 -9.56 5.15 11.11
CA VAL A 263 -9.60 4.99 12.58
C VAL A 263 -8.42 5.70 13.23
N GLY A 264 -7.20 5.52 12.71
CA GLY A 264 -6.02 6.24 13.17
C GLY A 264 -6.16 7.75 13.04
N ALA A 265 -6.72 8.26 11.95
CA ALA A 265 -6.97 9.70 11.77
C ALA A 265 -8.03 10.23 12.74
N LYS A 266 -9.08 9.47 13.04
CA LYS A 266 -10.10 9.83 14.05
C LYS A 266 -9.48 9.90 15.46
N LYS A 267 -8.68 8.89 15.85
CA LYS A 267 -7.92 8.91 17.13
C LYS A 267 -6.96 10.10 17.22
N ALA A 268 -6.31 10.45 16.10
CA ALA A 268 -5.48 11.64 16.03
C ALA A 268 -6.30 12.94 16.17
N ALA A 269 -7.52 13.01 15.59
CA ALA A 269 -8.40 14.17 15.70
C ALA A 269 -8.85 14.43 17.14
N GLU A 270 -9.08 13.38 17.92
CA GLU A 270 -9.39 13.50 19.35
C GLU A 270 -8.20 14.08 20.13
N LYS A 271 -6.98 13.70 19.77
CA LYS A 271 -5.75 14.17 20.41
C LYS A 271 -5.34 15.58 19.96
N TYR A 272 -5.63 15.94 18.74
CA TYR A 272 -5.30 17.22 18.11
C TYR A 272 -6.56 17.97 17.66
N PRO A 273 -7.41 18.45 18.60
CA PRO A 273 -8.69 19.07 18.27
C PRO A 273 -8.50 20.32 17.41
N GLY A 274 -9.32 20.44 16.36
CA GLY A 274 -9.30 21.57 15.43
C GLY A 274 -8.16 21.57 14.41
N LYS A 275 -7.27 20.57 14.44
CA LYS A 275 -6.16 20.43 13.50
C LYS A 275 -6.59 19.74 12.20
N ASN A 276 -5.96 20.14 11.11
CA ASN A 276 -6.16 19.49 9.79
C ASN A 276 -5.33 18.22 9.69
N ILE A 277 -6.01 17.09 9.58
CA ILE A 277 -5.41 15.76 9.54
C ILE A 277 -5.51 15.20 8.14
N VAL A 278 -4.40 14.73 7.60
CA VAL A 278 -4.38 14.03 6.31
C VAL A 278 -4.01 12.58 6.52
N THR A 279 -4.78 11.67 5.93
CA THR A 279 -4.43 10.24 5.90
C THR A 279 -4.48 9.70 4.46
N ILE A 280 -3.86 8.53 4.25
CA ILE A 280 -3.83 7.86 2.96
C ILE A 280 -4.70 6.62 3.00
N LEU A 281 -5.59 6.49 2.00
CA LEU A 281 -6.39 5.29 1.78
C LEU A 281 -5.75 4.47 0.65
N PRO A 282 -5.03 3.38 0.99
CA PRO A 282 -4.10 2.73 0.06
C PRO A 282 -4.73 2.10 -1.17
N ASP A 283 -5.97 1.60 -1.09
CA ASP A 283 -6.63 0.88 -2.18
C ASP A 283 -8.16 0.84 -2.07
N GLY A 284 -8.80 0.17 -3.04
CA GLY A 284 -10.24 0.01 -3.13
C GLY A 284 -10.76 -1.31 -2.59
N VAL A 285 -12.08 -1.42 -2.40
CA VAL A 285 -12.82 -2.57 -1.88
C VAL A 285 -12.82 -3.77 -2.83
N ASP A 286 -12.65 -3.54 -4.12
CA ASP A 286 -12.74 -4.54 -5.20
C ASP A 286 -11.84 -5.78 -5.01
N LYS A 287 -10.78 -5.65 -4.22
CA LYS A 287 -9.82 -6.72 -3.91
C LYS A 287 -10.16 -7.50 -2.63
N TYR A 288 -11.25 -7.15 -1.95
CA TYR A 288 -11.62 -7.66 -0.62
C TYR A 288 -13.04 -8.19 -0.55
N LEU A 289 -13.80 -8.21 -1.66
CA LEU A 289 -15.20 -8.62 -1.69
C LEU A 289 -15.41 -10.06 -1.18
N SER A 290 -14.46 -10.95 -1.43
CA SER A 290 -14.46 -12.32 -0.91
C SER A 290 -13.99 -12.45 0.56
N VAL A 291 -13.51 -11.36 1.16
CA VAL A 291 -12.95 -11.34 2.54
C VAL A 291 -13.83 -10.54 3.49
N LEU A 292 -14.47 -9.49 2.97
CA LEU A 292 -15.42 -8.68 3.72
C LEU A 292 -16.77 -9.39 3.74
N ASP A 293 -17.17 -9.82 4.91
CA ASP A 293 -18.50 -10.40 5.13
C ASP A 293 -19.55 -9.28 5.10
N PHE A 294 -20.34 -9.25 4.03
CA PHE A 294 -21.53 -8.43 3.92
C PHE A 294 -22.73 -9.33 4.21
N GLU A 295 -23.75 -8.78 4.90
CA GLU A 295 -25.01 -9.49 5.22
C GLU A 295 -25.57 -10.21 3.99
N ASP A 296 -26.06 -11.42 4.18
CA ASP A 296 -26.62 -12.26 3.12
C ASP A 296 -27.77 -11.56 2.38
N VAL A 297 -27.84 -11.81 1.08
CA VAL A 297 -28.95 -11.36 0.24
C VAL A 297 -30.19 -12.15 0.65
N THR A 298 -31.25 -11.47 1.08
CA THR A 298 -32.56 -12.12 1.31
C THR A 298 -33.15 -12.51 -0.04
N HIS A 299 -33.26 -13.79 -0.32
CA HIS A 299 -33.99 -14.30 -1.46
C HIS A 299 -35.50 -14.13 -1.20
N VAL A 300 -36.17 -13.31 -1.98
CA VAL A 300 -37.62 -13.22 -2.00
C VAL A 300 -38.09 -14.11 -3.14
N GLU A 301 -38.87 -15.16 -2.84
CA GLU A 301 -39.62 -15.90 -3.85
C GLU A 301 -40.72 -14.99 -4.40
N VAL A 302 -40.74 -14.75 -5.72
CA VAL A 302 -41.76 -13.96 -6.44
C VAL A 302 -42.81 -14.90 -7.01
#